data_1b803af799a2b8df392a1be78a2e7cbc
#
_entry.id   1b803af799a2b8df392a1be78a2e7cbc
#
_cell.length_a   1.000
_cell.length_b   1.000
_cell.length_c   1.000
_cell.angle_alpha   90.00
_cell.angle_beta   90.00
_cell.angle_gamma   90.00
#
_symmetry.space_group_name_H-M   'P 1'
#
loop_
_entity.id
_entity.type
_entity.pdbx_description
1 polymer ?
#
loop_
_entity_poly.entity_id
_entity_poly.type
_entity_poly.pdbx_seq_one_letter_code
_entity_poly.pdbx_strand_id
1 'polypeptide(L)'
;MRSVLYGRPAVLGMALAVVLVLPNASALAQEAPAVDMQAASFNLTEVHIQPGQSVVWSNASGAQHTVTADDGSFDSGDVQPGDQYMMQFNAVGTYPYFCQYHGGPGGVAMSGVIVVDAPAE
;
A
#
# COMPACT_ATOMS: atom_id res chain seq x y z
N MET A 1 -73.03 -14.02 15.75
CA MET A 1 -71.99 -13.66 14.80
C MET A 1 -70.69 -13.43 15.49
N ARG A 2 -69.78 -14.30 15.26
CA ARG A 2 -68.48 -14.19 15.85
C ARG A 2 -67.57 -13.43 14.87
N SER A 3 -67.19 -12.23 15.25
CA SER A 3 -66.11 -11.57 14.59
C SER A 3 -64.82 -12.24 15.02
N VAL A 4 -64.24 -12.99 14.13
CA VAL A 4 -62.91 -13.52 14.32
C VAL A 4 -61.97 -12.38 14.10
N LEU A 5 -61.52 -11.79 15.20
CA LEU A 5 -60.38 -10.93 15.15
C LEU A 5 -59.15 -11.81 14.85
N TYR A 6 -58.86 -11.93 13.61
CA TYR A 6 -57.56 -12.39 13.22
C TYR A 6 -56.56 -11.34 13.71
N GLY A 7 -56.02 -11.61 14.88
CA GLY A 7 -54.82 -10.90 15.28
C GLY A 7 -53.82 -11.03 14.13
N ARG A 8 -53.57 -9.97 13.50
CA ARG A 8 -52.46 -9.90 12.55
C ARG A 8 -51.24 -10.48 13.27
N PRO A 9 -50.59 -11.49 12.74
CA PRO A 9 -49.29 -11.80 13.29
C PRO A 9 -48.47 -10.53 13.18
N ALA A 10 -48.06 -10.04 14.31
CA ALA A 10 -46.99 -9.06 14.28
C ALA A 10 -45.88 -9.72 13.47
N VAL A 11 -45.75 -9.27 12.25
CA VAL A 11 -44.51 -9.53 11.53
C VAL A 11 -43.48 -8.80 12.37
N LEU A 12 -42.90 -9.52 13.31
CA LEU A 12 -41.62 -9.11 13.84
C LEU A 12 -40.77 -9.03 12.57
N GLY A 13 -40.66 -7.85 12.03
CA GLY A 13 -39.58 -7.55 11.14
C GLY A 13 -38.32 -7.90 11.92
N MET A 14 -37.77 -9.05 11.68
CA MET A 14 -36.39 -9.26 12.03
C MET A 14 -35.66 -8.13 11.31
N ALA A 15 -35.43 -7.06 12.03
CA ALA A 15 -34.36 -6.19 11.67
C ALA A 15 -33.13 -7.12 11.65
N LEU A 16 -32.80 -7.60 10.46
CA LEU A 16 -31.52 -8.17 10.25
C LEU A 16 -30.55 -7.03 10.63
N ALA A 17 -30.08 -7.06 11.86
CA ALA A 17 -28.90 -6.27 12.19
C ALA A 17 -27.80 -6.89 11.35
N VAL A 18 -27.66 -6.35 10.13
CA VAL A 18 -26.44 -6.54 9.40
C VAL A 18 -25.38 -5.90 10.28
N VAL A 19 -24.75 -6.70 11.11
CA VAL A 19 -23.49 -6.30 11.71
C VAL A 19 -22.55 -6.18 10.54
N LEU A 20 -22.53 -5.01 9.94
CA LEU A 20 -21.42 -4.59 9.13
C LEU A 20 -20.21 -4.61 10.07
N VAL A 21 -19.50 -5.72 10.04
CA VAL A 21 -18.13 -5.70 10.52
C VAL A 21 -17.38 -4.83 9.53
N LEU A 22 -17.44 -3.53 9.75
CA LEU A 22 -16.55 -2.63 9.04
C LEU A 22 -15.14 -3.10 9.35
N PRO A 23 -14.32 -3.35 8.32
CA PRO A 23 -12.92 -3.58 8.57
C PRO A 23 -12.44 -2.42 9.42
N ASN A 24 -11.63 -2.72 10.41
CA ASN A 24 -11.05 -1.75 11.32
C ASN A 24 -10.62 -0.52 10.52
N ALA A 25 -11.03 0.68 10.94
CA ALA A 25 -10.69 1.94 10.27
C ALA A 25 -9.18 2.07 10.03
N SER A 26 -8.35 1.48 10.89
CA SER A 26 -6.90 1.42 10.71
C SER A 26 -6.48 0.55 9.52
N ALA A 27 -7.23 -0.49 9.17
CA ALA A 27 -6.93 -1.30 7.98
C ALA A 27 -7.29 -0.57 6.68
N LEU A 28 -8.35 0.25 6.70
CA LEU A 28 -8.73 1.08 5.54
C LEU A 28 -7.78 2.25 5.32
N ALA A 29 -7.16 2.75 6.40
CA ALA A 29 -6.19 3.84 6.32
C ALA A 29 -4.80 3.37 5.87
N GLN A 30 -4.60 2.05 5.74
CA GLN A 30 -3.31 1.44 5.37
C GLN A 30 -3.26 1.02 3.91
N GLU A 31 -3.78 1.85 3.02
CA GLU A 31 -3.50 1.66 1.61
C GLU A 31 -1.99 1.72 1.37
N ALA A 32 -1.50 0.84 0.50
CA ALA A 32 -0.09 0.83 0.15
C ALA A 32 0.29 2.18 -0.49
N PRO A 33 1.27 2.92 0.06
CA PRO A 33 1.75 4.11 -0.61
C PRO A 33 2.23 3.78 -2.01
N ALA A 34 1.91 4.65 -2.95
CA ALA A 34 2.31 4.51 -4.34
C ALA A 34 3.44 5.50 -4.66
N VAL A 35 4.51 4.98 -5.23
CA VAL A 35 5.62 5.76 -5.76
C VAL A 35 5.60 5.66 -7.28
N ASP A 36 5.55 6.79 -7.96
CA ASP A 36 5.60 6.83 -9.42
C ASP A 36 7.05 6.94 -9.89
N MET A 37 7.40 6.07 -10.81
CA MET A 37 8.67 6.16 -11.52
C MET A 37 8.51 7.12 -12.68
N GLN A 38 9.26 8.20 -12.63
CA GLN A 38 9.35 9.21 -13.68
C GLN A 38 10.53 8.92 -14.59
N ALA A 39 10.79 9.79 -15.56
CA ALA A 39 11.85 9.55 -16.56
C ALA A 39 13.22 9.26 -15.93
N ALA A 40 13.58 9.95 -14.85
CA ALA A 40 14.86 9.77 -14.15
C ALA A 40 14.75 10.09 -12.64
N SER A 41 13.58 9.90 -12.05
CA SER A 41 13.34 10.15 -10.63
C SER A 41 12.18 9.32 -10.11
N PHE A 42 12.13 9.14 -8.80
CA PHE A 42 10.92 8.73 -8.09
C PHE A 42 10.18 10.00 -7.65
N ASN A 43 8.84 10.03 -7.79
CA ASN A 43 8.05 11.22 -7.44
C ASN A 43 8.09 11.53 -5.92
N LEU A 44 8.27 10.48 -5.10
CA LEU A 44 8.46 10.58 -3.66
C LEU A 44 9.85 10.05 -3.33
N THR A 45 10.70 10.88 -2.74
CA THR A 45 12.06 10.50 -2.38
C THR A 45 12.16 9.92 -0.98
N GLU A 46 11.15 10.13 -0.14
CA GLU A 46 11.05 9.55 1.19
C GLU A 46 9.59 9.17 1.46
N VAL A 47 9.38 7.94 1.91
CA VAL A 47 8.07 7.38 2.22
C VAL A 47 8.11 6.75 3.60
N HIS A 48 7.23 7.19 4.50
CA HIS A 48 7.08 6.65 5.84
C HIS A 48 5.93 5.65 5.87
N ILE A 49 6.21 4.47 6.41
CA ILE A 49 5.22 3.40 6.59
C ILE A 49 5.33 2.77 7.98
N GLN A 50 4.33 1.98 8.32
CA GLN A 50 4.32 1.16 9.53
C GLN A 50 4.78 -0.26 9.21
N PRO A 51 5.31 -1.02 10.18
CA PRO A 51 5.66 -2.42 9.96
C PRO A 51 4.46 -3.22 9.41
N GLY A 52 4.72 -4.02 8.40
CA GLY A 52 3.72 -4.82 7.72
C GLY A 52 3.06 -4.17 6.52
N GLN A 53 3.26 -2.88 6.30
CA GLN A 53 2.77 -2.20 5.10
C GLN A 53 3.63 -2.52 3.88
N SER A 54 2.99 -2.45 2.72
CA SER A 54 3.64 -2.57 1.42
C SER A 54 3.77 -1.22 0.75
N VAL A 55 4.74 -1.08 -0.12
CA VAL A 55 4.90 0.05 -1.04
C VAL A 55 4.76 -0.46 -2.45
N VAL A 56 4.08 0.29 -3.30
CA VAL A 56 3.91 -0.01 -4.72
C VAL A 56 4.67 1.02 -5.53
N TRP A 57 5.53 0.55 -6.42
CA TRP A 57 6.18 1.40 -7.41
C TRP A 57 5.53 1.15 -8.77
N SER A 58 5.08 2.22 -9.41
CA SER A 58 4.40 2.15 -10.72
C SER A 58 5.24 2.87 -11.76
N ASN A 59 5.51 2.21 -12.86
CA ASN A 59 6.26 2.83 -13.95
C ASN A 59 5.31 3.36 -15.04
N ALA A 60 4.92 4.62 -14.90
CA ALA A 60 4.15 5.34 -15.91
C ALA A 60 5.04 6.10 -16.91
N SER A 61 6.37 5.98 -16.78
CA SER A 61 7.32 6.62 -17.70
C SER A 61 7.50 5.79 -18.98
N GLY A 62 8.17 6.35 -19.94
CA GLY A 62 8.55 5.63 -21.17
C GLY A 62 9.89 4.89 -21.06
N ALA A 63 10.51 4.85 -19.88
CA ALA A 63 11.81 4.24 -19.65
C ALA A 63 11.72 3.04 -18.73
N GLN A 64 12.63 2.11 -18.88
CA GLN A 64 12.83 0.97 -17.98
C GLN A 64 13.52 1.44 -16.69
N HIS A 65 13.06 0.95 -15.56
CA HIS A 65 13.62 1.27 -14.25
C HIS A 65 13.83 0.02 -13.40
N THR A 66 14.50 0.17 -12.27
CA THR A 66 14.56 -0.82 -11.20
C THR A 66 14.28 -0.17 -9.85
N VAL A 67 13.91 -1.00 -8.87
CA VAL A 67 13.88 -0.65 -7.44
C VAL A 67 14.86 -1.58 -6.75
N THR A 68 16.06 -1.07 -6.50
CA THR A 68 17.17 -1.88 -6.01
C THR A 68 17.65 -1.31 -4.69
N ALA A 69 17.63 -2.13 -3.63
CA ALA A 69 18.15 -1.72 -2.33
C ALA A 69 19.63 -1.38 -2.41
N ASP A 70 20.06 -0.33 -1.70
CA ASP A 70 21.47 0.05 -1.62
C ASP A 70 22.34 -1.11 -1.07
N ASP A 71 21.79 -1.86 -0.13
CA ASP A 71 22.48 -3.01 0.48
C ASP A 71 22.25 -4.34 -0.23
N GLY A 72 21.50 -4.35 -1.33
CA GLY A 72 21.19 -5.54 -2.08
C GLY A 72 20.11 -6.44 -1.47
N SER A 73 19.45 -6.02 -0.39
CA SER A 73 18.45 -6.84 0.31
C SER A 73 17.18 -7.08 -0.51
N PHE A 74 16.89 -6.23 -1.49
CA PHE A 74 15.82 -6.44 -2.46
C PHE A 74 16.19 -5.84 -3.80
N ASP A 75 15.63 -6.40 -4.86
CA ASP A 75 15.78 -5.93 -6.22
C ASP A 75 14.54 -6.33 -7.02
N SER A 76 13.89 -5.36 -7.62
CA SER A 76 12.73 -5.61 -8.47
C SER A 76 13.08 -6.31 -9.79
N GLY A 77 14.34 -6.23 -10.19
CA GLY A 77 14.69 -6.40 -11.60
C GLY A 77 14.11 -5.29 -12.47
N ASP A 78 14.03 -5.51 -13.74
CA ASP A 78 13.51 -4.51 -14.68
C ASP A 78 12.01 -4.31 -14.52
N VAL A 79 11.60 -3.07 -14.29
CA VAL A 79 10.21 -2.64 -14.28
C VAL A 79 9.97 -1.87 -15.57
N GLN A 80 9.27 -2.49 -16.50
CA GLN A 80 8.98 -1.92 -17.81
C GLN A 80 7.90 -0.83 -17.73
N PRO A 81 7.80 0.06 -18.72
CA PRO A 81 6.67 0.98 -18.82
C PRO A 81 5.33 0.25 -18.68
N GLY A 82 4.47 0.72 -17.79
CA GLY A 82 3.18 0.12 -17.47
C GLY A 82 3.20 -0.95 -16.38
N ASP A 83 4.38 -1.41 -15.96
CA ASP A 83 4.50 -2.43 -14.92
C ASP A 83 4.59 -1.82 -13.52
N GLN A 84 4.38 -2.66 -12.53
CA GLN A 84 4.46 -2.32 -11.11
C GLN A 84 5.34 -3.31 -10.35
N TYR A 85 5.92 -2.84 -9.26
CA TYR A 85 6.62 -3.66 -8.27
C TYR A 85 6.05 -3.34 -6.90
N MET A 86 5.81 -4.35 -6.10
CA MET A 86 5.29 -4.21 -4.73
C MET A 86 6.18 -4.97 -3.76
N MET A 87 6.48 -4.36 -2.62
CA MET A 87 7.22 -4.99 -1.56
C MET A 87 6.63 -4.65 -0.19
N GLN A 88 6.52 -5.65 0.67
CA GLN A 88 6.12 -5.52 2.05
C GLN A 88 7.34 -5.35 2.94
N PHE A 89 7.26 -4.42 3.91
CA PHE A 89 8.33 -4.14 4.87
C PHE A 89 7.84 -4.48 6.28
N ASN A 90 8.44 -5.45 6.92
CA ASN A 90 7.99 -5.96 8.23
C ASN A 90 8.83 -5.44 9.40
N ALA A 91 10.08 -5.04 9.17
CA ALA A 91 11.00 -4.63 10.22
C ALA A 91 11.19 -3.11 10.21
N VAL A 92 11.13 -2.51 11.39
CA VAL A 92 11.49 -1.09 11.60
C VAL A 92 12.90 -0.84 11.08
N GLY A 93 13.07 0.24 10.36
CA GLY A 93 14.37 0.62 9.81
C GLY A 93 14.25 1.55 8.63
N THR A 94 15.39 1.86 8.04
CA THR A 94 15.53 2.70 6.88
C THR A 94 16.05 1.88 5.71
N TYR A 95 15.38 1.98 4.57
CA TYR A 95 15.64 1.15 3.40
C TYR A 95 15.90 2.06 2.20
N PRO A 96 17.14 2.52 1.99
CA PRO A 96 17.48 3.29 0.81
C PRO A 96 17.53 2.39 -0.43
N TYR A 97 17.08 2.95 -1.55
CA TYR A 97 17.04 2.26 -2.82
C TYR A 97 17.33 3.21 -3.97
N PHE A 98 17.59 2.65 -5.13
CA PHE A 98 17.91 3.41 -6.35
C PHE A 98 17.48 2.65 -7.60
N CYS A 99 17.43 3.33 -8.71
CA CYS A 99 17.29 2.74 -10.03
C CYS A 99 18.68 2.49 -10.62
N GLN A 100 18.96 1.26 -11.02
CA GLN A 100 20.29 0.91 -11.56
C GLN A 100 20.65 1.64 -12.86
N TYR A 101 19.65 2.05 -13.63
CA TYR A 101 19.87 2.72 -14.90
C TYR A 101 20.12 4.22 -14.76
N HIS A 102 19.55 4.86 -13.73
CA HIS A 102 19.50 6.31 -13.63
C HIS A 102 20.03 6.86 -12.31
N GLY A 103 20.48 6.00 -11.41
CA GLY A 103 21.01 6.41 -10.11
C GLY A 103 21.99 5.39 -9.54
N GLY A 104 22.32 5.58 -8.29
CA GLY A 104 23.25 4.74 -7.55
C GLY A 104 23.01 4.76 -6.05
N PRO A 105 23.66 3.85 -5.30
CA PRO A 105 23.55 3.83 -3.86
C PRO A 105 24.09 5.09 -3.22
N GLY A 106 23.60 5.42 -2.02
CA GLY A 106 24.01 6.62 -1.30
C GLY A 106 23.25 7.88 -1.71
N GLY A 107 22.04 7.74 -2.26
CA GLY A 107 21.19 8.87 -2.62
C GLY A 107 21.59 9.56 -3.93
N VAL A 108 22.25 8.85 -4.83
CA VAL A 108 22.72 9.41 -6.09
C VAL A 108 21.63 9.35 -7.16
N ALA A 109 21.27 10.51 -7.71
CA ALA A 109 20.34 10.69 -8.82
C ALA A 109 18.98 10.01 -8.57
N MET A 110 18.53 9.06 -9.38
CA MET A 110 17.25 8.38 -9.21
C MET A 110 17.29 7.43 -8.02
N SER A 111 16.97 7.95 -6.85
CA SER A 111 17.03 7.25 -5.58
C SER A 111 15.89 7.68 -4.65
N GLY A 112 15.64 6.86 -3.65
CA GLY A 112 14.64 7.12 -2.62
C GLY A 112 14.94 6.35 -1.35
N VAL A 113 14.10 6.53 -0.34
CA VAL A 113 14.20 5.81 0.92
C VAL A 113 12.81 5.47 1.44
N ILE A 114 12.65 4.24 1.91
CA ILE A 114 11.50 3.83 2.69
C ILE A 114 11.90 3.84 4.16
N VAL A 115 11.13 4.53 4.98
CA VAL A 115 11.31 4.56 6.43
C VAL A 115 10.17 3.78 7.06
N VAL A 116 10.49 2.68 7.71
CA VAL A 116 9.53 1.91 8.49
C VAL A 116 9.62 2.40 9.92
N ASP A 117 8.63 3.19 10.31
CA ASP A 117 8.60 3.83 11.62
C ASP A 117 8.19 2.82 12.71
N ALA A 118 8.74 3.03 13.91
CA ALA A 118 8.27 2.28 15.06
C ALA A 118 6.79 2.59 15.30
N PRO A 119 5.99 1.58 15.73
CA PRO A 119 4.59 1.83 16.07
C PRO A 119 4.49 2.92 17.13
N ALA A 120 3.49 3.80 16.99
CA ALA A 120 3.17 4.79 18.02
C ALA A 120 2.72 4.07 19.29
N GLU A 121 3.29 4.44 20.43
CA GLU A 121 2.89 3.92 21.74
C GLU A 121 1.55 4.51 22.18
#